data_3b699e4b62bfc946d325c0eb726ec4e6
#
_entry.id   3b699e4b62bfc946d325c0eb726ec4e6
#
_cell.length_a   1.000
_cell.length_b   1.000
_cell.length_c   1.000
_cell.angle_alpha   90.00
_cell.angle_beta   90.00
_cell.angle_gamma   90.00
#
_symmetry.space_group_name_H-M   'P 1'
#
loop_
_entity.id
_entity.type
_entity.pdbx_description
1 polymer ?
#
loop_
_entity_poly.entity_id
_entity_poly.type
_entity_poly.pdbx_seq_one_letter_code
_entity_poly.pdbx_strand_id
1 'polypeptide(L)'
;MNIFQFVKSQITTRQAAEHYGLNVQRNGMTLCPFHNDHAPSLKVDTRFYCFGCQVKGDVIDFVSKLFGLSLIQAAQKLAADFGLDPNTPQSAAVVPAQPPVVQQRRLVLECTKALTDYERLLNHWKAAYAPADMNAPWDGRFAQALHELPAIGHAVSYTHLTLP
;
A
#
# COMPACT_ATOMS: atom_id res chain seq x y z
N MET A 1 -16.89 -29.15 -13.92
CA MET A 1 -15.66 -28.68 -13.23
C MET A 1 -16.09 -27.62 -12.23
N ASN A 2 -15.67 -27.72 -10.97
CA ASN A 2 -16.08 -26.75 -9.95
C ASN A 2 -15.31 -25.43 -10.18
N ILE A 3 -15.96 -24.27 -10.03
CA ILE A 3 -15.36 -22.94 -10.18
C ILE A 3 -14.04 -22.79 -9.40
N PHE A 4 -13.94 -23.39 -8.21
CA PHE A 4 -12.73 -23.37 -7.39
C PHE A 4 -11.54 -24.05 -8.07
N GLN A 5 -11.75 -25.23 -8.63
CA GLN A 5 -10.69 -25.97 -9.36
C GLN A 5 -10.31 -25.25 -10.65
N PHE A 6 -11.29 -24.70 -11.34
CA PHE A 6 -11.07 -23.96 -12.57
C PHE A 6 -10.19 -22.73 -12.32
N VAL A 7 -10.56 -21.87 -11.38
CA VAL A 7 -9.80 -20.66 -11.04
C VAL A 7 -8.38 -21.01 -10.58
N LYS A 8 -8.22 -22.00 -9.69
CA LYS A 8 -6.90 -22.43 -9.19
C LYS A 8 -5.99 -23.01 -10.28
N SER A 9 -6.54 -23.56 -11.36
CA SER A 9 -5.75 -24.06 -12.48
C SER A 9 -5.30 -22.96 -13.45
N GLN A 10 -5.97 -21.81 -13.45
CA GLN A 10 -5.71 -20.73 -14.38
C GLN A 10 -4.91 -19.56 -13.76
N ILE A 11 -5.04 -19.31 -12.46
CA ILE A 11 -4.48 -18.15 -11.79
C ILE A 11 -3.61 -18.58 -10.60
N THR A 12 -2.37 -18.13 -10.59
CA THR A 12 -1.47 -18.28 -9.45
C THR A 12 -1.71 -17.16 -8.42
N THR A 13 -1.34 -17.39 -7.16
CA THR A 13 -1.43 -16.35 -6.13
C THR A 13 -0.52 -15.17 -6.47
N ARG A 14 0.62 -15.41 -7.13
CA ARG A 14 1.51 -14.35 -7.60
C ARG A 14 0.82 -13.42 -8.60
N GLN A 15 0.19 -13.98 -9.62
CA GLN A 15 -0.55 -13.20 -10.61
C GLN A 15 -1.68 -12.37 -9.98
N ALA A 16 -2.43 -12.96 -9.04
CA ALA A 16 -3.46 -12.23 -8.31
C ALA A 16 -2.86 -11.10 -7.44
N ALA A 17 -1.75 -11.35 -6.74
CA ALA A 17 -1.09 -10.35 -5.92
C ALA A 17 -0.62 -9.14 -6.77
N GLU A 18 0.05 -9.40 -7.90
CA GLU A 18 0.51 -8.37 -8.83
C GLU A 18 -0.68 -7.60 -9.45
N HIS A 19 -1.72 -8.31 -9.86
CA HIS A 19 -2.95 -7.72 -10.43
C HIS A 19 -3.65 -6.77 -9.44
N TYR A 20 -3.69 -7.12 -8.16
CA TYR A 20 -4.29 -6.30 -7.11
C TYR A 20 -3.32 -5.26 -6.52
N GLY A 21 -2.17 -5.03 -7.15
CA GLY A 21 -1.29 -3.91 -6.84
C GLY A 21 -0.27 -4.15 -5.74
N LEU A 22 -0.01 -5.42 -5.34
CA LEU A 22 1.11 -5.72 -4.46
C LEU A 22 2.42 -5.71 -5.27
N ASN A 23 3.45 -5.08 -4.71
CA ASN A 23 4.78 -5.05 -5.32
C ASN A 23 5.52 -6.35 -5.01
N VAL A 24 5.40 -7.33 -5.90
CA VAL A 24 6.06 -8.64 -5.75
C VAL A 24 7.46 -8.59 -6.33
N GLN A 25 8.47 -8.83 -5.49
CA GLN A 25 9.86 -8.91 -5.89
C GLN A 25 10.13 -10.13 -6.79
N ARG A 26 11.28 -10.15 -7.47
CA ARG A 26 11.67 -11.28 -8.35
C ARG A 26 11.68 -12.64 -7.63
N ASN A 27 12.09 -12.65 -6.36
CA ASN A 27 12.10 -13.84 -5.50
C ASN A 27 10.71 -14.26 -5.00
N GLY A 28 9.63 -13.55 -5.38
CA GLY A 28 8.25 -13.79 -4.97
C GLY A 28 7.91 -13.26 -3.57
N MET A 29 8.77 -12.44 -2.99
CA MET A 29 8.50 -11.81 -1.69
C MET A 29 7.79 -10.47 -1.87
N THR A 30 6.87 -10.16 -0.94
CA THR A 30 6.17 -8.87 -0.87
C THR A 30 5.81 -8.54 0.57
N LEU A 31 5.42 -7.30 0.83
CA LEU A 31 4.85 -6.91 2.12
C LEU A 31 3.51 -7.62 2.34
N CYS A 32 3.31 -8.17 3.51
CA CYS A 32 2.07 -8.87 3.84
C CYS A 32 0.92 -7.88 4.04
N PRO A 33 -0.22 -8.01 3.33
CA PRO A 33 -1.37 -7.14 3.53
C PRO A 33 -2.23 -7.51 4.75
N PHE A 34 -1.92 -8.62 5.44
CA PHE A 34 -2.76 -9.19 6.50
C PHE A 34 -2.28 -8.86 7.92
N HIS A 35 -1.11 -8.22 8.05
CA HIS A 35 -0.58 -7.71 9.32
C HIS A 35 0.28 -6.48 9.05
N ASN A 36 0.66 -5.80 10.12
CA ASN A 36 1.58 -4.67 10.07
C ASN A 36 2.99 -5.16 9.69
N ASP A 37 3.40 -5.02 8.43
CA ASP A 37 4.62 -5.58 7.87
C ASP A 37 5.56 -4.48 7.37
N HIS A 38 6.76 -4.39 7.97
CA HIS A 38 7.77 -3.39 7.61
C HIS A 38 8.85 -3.93 6.67
N ALA A 39 8.90 -5.27 6.50
CA ALA A 39 9.86 -5.92 5.61
C ALA A 39 9.17 -7.07 4.88
N PRO A 40 9.48 -7.32 3.58
CA PRO A 40 8.81 -8.36 2.81
C PRO A 40 8.84 -9.71 3.51
N SER A 41 7.70 -10.14 4.04
CA SER A 41 7.52 -11.39 4.78
C SER A 41 6.51 -12.35 4.15
N LEU A 42 5.77 -11.92 3.13
CA LEU A 42 4.83 -12.74 2.40
C LEU A 42 5.49 -13.33 1.14
N LYS A 43 5.59 -14.64 1.08
CA LYS A 43 5.96 -15.38 -0.13
C LYS A 43 4.71 -15.68 -0.94
N VAL A 44 4.70 -15.28 -2.21
CA VAL A 44 3.64 -15.60 -3.17
C VAL A 44 4.22 -16.31 -4.39
N ASP A 45 3.59 -17.41 -4.76
CA ASP A 45 3.91 -18.21 -5.93
C ASP A 45 2.58 -18.83 -6.46
N THR A 46 2.47 -20.14 -6.60
CA THR A 46 1.20 -20.85 -6.82
C THR A 46 0.29 -20.74 -5.58
N ARG A 47 0.89 -20.74 -4.41
CA ARG A 47 0.26 -20.50 -3.10
C ARG A 47 0.97 -19.36 -2.38
N PHE A 48 0.40 -18.91 -1.26
CA PHE A 48 1.06 -17.92 -0.41
C PHE A 48 1.32 -18.44 1.01
N TYR A 49 2.38 -17.91 1.61
CA TYR A 49 2.74 -18.11 3.01
C TYR A 49 3.42 -16.86 3.55
N CYS A 50 2.97 -16.37 4.69
CA CYS A 50 3.59 -15.27 5.41
C CYS A 50 4.46 -15.80 6.55
N PHE A 51 5.74 -15.41 6.57
CA PHE A 51 6.66 -15.80 7.65
C PHE A 51 6.43 -14.99 8.93
N GLY A 52 5.80 -13.80 8.84
CA GLY A 52 5.46 -12.97 9.99
C GLY A 52 4.22 -13.46 10.74
N CYS A 53 3.06 -13.43 10.08
CA CYS A 53 1.77 -13.81 10.72
C CYS A 53 1.31 -15.24 10.43
N GLN A 54 2.11 -16.05 9.71
CA GLN A 54 1.86 -17.46 9.40
C GLN A 54 0.59 -17.73 8.57
N VAL A 55 -0.07 -16.69 8.06
CA VAL A 55 -1.21 -16.85 7.16
C VAL A 55 -0.76 -17.56 5.89
N LYS A 56 -1.57 -18.50 5.41
CA LYS A 56 -1.29 -19.31 4.22
C LYS A 56 -2.56 -19.70 3.50
N GLY A 57 -2.45 -20.08 2.24
CA GLY A 57 -3.56 -20.55 1.45
C GLY A 57 -3.25 -20.62 -0.05
N ASP A 58 -4.30 -20.75 -0.83
CA ASP A 58 -4.26 -20.66 -2.29
C ASP A 58 -4.74 -19.29 -2.78
N VAL A 59 -4.87 -19.12 -4.09
CA VAL A 59 -5.28 -17.84 -4.70
C VAL A 59 -6.67 -17.38 -4.25
N ILE A 60 -7.60 -18.31 -3.99
CA ILE A 60 -8.96 -17.98 -3.55
C ILE A 60 -8.94 -17.53 -2.08
N ASP A 61 -8.19 -18.24 -1.22
CA ASP A 61 -7.98 -17.84 0.17
C ASP A 61 -7.33 -16.45 0.26
N PHE A 62 -6.38 -16.18 -0.64
CA PHE A 62 -5.70 -14.90 -0.73
C PHE A 62 -6.69 -13.75 -1.02
N VAL A 63 -7.49 -13.89 -2.07
CA VAL A 63 -8.47 -12.87 -2.47
C VAL A 63 -9.62 -12.74 -1.46
N SER A 64 -10.08 -13.85 -0.90
CA SER A 64 -11.07 -13.86 0.20
C SER A 64 -10.61 -12.99 1.37
N LYS A 65 -9.36 -13.17 1.83
CA LYS A 65 -8.78 -12.39 2.93
C LYS A 65 -8.50 -10.95 2.54
N LEU A 66 -8.04 -10.72 1.31
CA LEU A 66 -7.65 -9.39 0.82
C LEU A 66 -8.84 -8.43 0.72
N PHE A 67 -10.01 -8.95 0.36
CA PHE A 67 -11.24 -8.19 0.15
C PHE A 67 -12.32 -8.44 1.21
N GLY A 68 -12.10 -9.35 2.16
CA GLY A 68 -13.12 -9.72 3.15
C GLY A 68 -14.31 -10.46 2.56
N LEU A 69 -14.10 -11.24 1.50
CA LEU A 69 -15.14 -11.96 0.77
C LEU A 69 -15.26 -13.42 1.23
N SER A 70 -16.44 -14.03 1.01
CA SER A 70 -16.56 -15.48 1.10
C SER A 70 -15.74 -16.15 0.00
N LEU A 71 -15.37 -17.44 0.17
CA LEU A 71 -14.56 -18.17 -0.81
C LEU A 71 -15.25 -18.22 -2.19
N ILE A 72 -16.57 -18.34 -2.23
CA ILE A 72 -17.33 -18.38 -3.48
C ILE A 72 -17.31 -17.02 -4.20
N GLN A 73 -17.45 -15.92 -3.44
CA GLN A 73 -17.36 -14.55 -3.98
C GLN A 73 -15.94 -14.24 -4.46
N ALA A 74 -14.92 -14.70 -3.74
CA ALA A 74 -13.52 -14.56 -4.14
C ALA A 74 -13.22 -15.31 -5.46
N ALA A 75 -13.73 -16.53 -5.61
CA ALA A 75 -13.59 -17.29 -6.84
C ALA A 75 -14.31 -16.61 -8.02
N GLN A 76 -15.52 -16.10 -7.82
CA GLN A 76 -16.28 -15.36 -8.82
C GLN A 76 -15.56 -14.06 -9.20
N LYS A 77 -15.05 -13.31 -8.21
CA LYS A 77 -14.27 -12.10 -8.45
C LYS A 77 -13.02 -12.39 -9.29
N LEU A 78 -12.25 -13.42 -8.94
CA LEU A 78 -11.08 -13.83 -9.71
C LEU A 78 -11.46 -14.19 -11.15
N ALA A 79 -12.54 -14.96 -11.34
CA ALA A 79 -13.01 -15.32 -12.67
C ALA A 79 -13.38 -14.07 -13.50
N ALA A 80 -14.06 -13.10 -12.88
CA ALA A 80 -14.46 -11.86 -13.55
C ALA A 80 -13.25 -10.98 -13.86
N ASP A 81 -12.37 -10.73 -12.87
CA ASP A 81 -11.24 -9.82 -13.01
C ASP A 81 -10.18 -10.32 -14.01
N PHE A 82 -10.06 -11.65 -14.16
CA PHE A 82 -9.15 -12.29 -15.13
C PHE A 82 -9.84 -12.73 -16.43
N GLY A 83 -11.11 -12.38 -16.61
CA GLY A 83 -11.86 -12.69 -17.83
C GLY A 83 -12.02 -14.19 -18.09
N LEU A 84 -12.10 -15.01 -17.05
CA LEU A 84 -12.21 -16.47 -17.15
C LEU A 84 -13.65 -16.95 -17.31
N ASP A 85 -14.62 -16.08 -17.11
CA ASP A 85 -16.03 -16.43 -17.25
C ASP A 85 -16.44 -16.32 -18.73
N PRO A 86 -16.83 -17.44 -19.38
CA PRO A 86 -17.27 -17.45 -20.78
C PRO A 86 -18.54 -16.62 -21.04
N ASN A 87 -19.29 -16.25 -19.99
CA ASN A 87 -20.50 -15.43 -20.07
C ASN A 87 -20.29 -13.95 -19.74
N THR A 88 -19.09 -13.54 -19.35
CA THR A 88 -18.80 -12.12 -19.13
C THR A 88 -18.44 -11.48 -20.47
N PRO A 89 -19.23 -10.52 -21.00
CA PRO A 89 -18.82 -9.81 -22.20
C PRO A 89 -17.47 -9.15 -21.93
N GLN A 90 -16.52 -9.29 -22.85
CA GLN A 90 -15.20 -8.61 -22.85
C GLN A 90 -15.38 -7.09 -23.05
N SER A 91 -16.18 -6.47 -22.21
CA SER A 91 -16.50 -5.08 -22.25
C SER A 91 -15.69 -4.35 -21.20
N ALA A 92 -14.78 -3.56 -21.69
CA ALA A 92 -13.97 -2.58 -20.97
C ALA A 92 -13.09 -3.20 -19.84
N ALA A 93 -11.79 -3.03 -19.95
CA ALA A 93 -10.86 -3.28 -18.86
C ALA A 93 -11.38 -2.56 -17.61
N VAL A 94 -12.13 -3.27 -16.77
CA VAL A 94 -12.49 -2.80 -15.45
C VAL A 94 -11.16 -2.70 -14.73
N VAL A 95 -10.69 -1.48 -14.53
CA VAL A 95 -9.53 -1.23 -13.67
C VAL A 95 -9.83 -1.94 -12.35
N PRO A 96 -9.02 -2.94 -11.95
CA PRO A 96 -9.33 -3.70 -10.75
C PRO A 96 -9.42 -2.73 -9.58
N ALA A 97 -10.53 -2.76 -8.86
CA ALA A 97 -10.63 -1.99 -7.63
C ALA A 97 -9.51 -2.47 -6.71
N GLN A 98 -8.53 -1.61 -6.44
CA GLN A 98 -7.43 -1.95 -5.54
C GLN A 98 -8.00 -2.32 -4.16
N PRO A 99 -7.45 -3.35 -3.51
CA PRO A 99 -7.89 -3.73 -2.18
C PRO A 99 -7.82 -2.53 -1.22
N PRO A 100 -8.79 -2.35 -0.31
CA PRO A 100 -8.80 -1.23 0.63
C PRO A 100 -7.48 -1.05 1.37
N VAL A 101 -6.85 -2.16 1.78
CA VAL A 101 -5.56 -2.15 2.49
C VAL A 101 -4.41 -1.62 1.61
N VAL A 102 -4.42 -1.92 0.32
CA VAL A 102 -3.39 -1.43 -0.64
C VAL A 102 -3.59 0.05 -0.90
N GLN A 103 -4.85 0.49 -1.07
CA GLN A 103 -5.19 1.91 -1.21
C GLN A 103 -4.78 2.71 0.01
N GLN A 104 -5.10 2.21 1.22
CA GLN A 104 -4.76 2.86 2.48
C GLN A 104 -3.24 3.00 2.63
N ARG A 105 -2.46 1.94 2.37
CA ARG A 105 -0.99 2.01 2.42
C ARG A 105 -0.42 3.03 1.44
N ARG A 106 -0.96 3.08 0.23
CA ARG A 106 -0.52 4.07 -0.77
C ARG A 106 -0.78 5.49 -0.30
N LEU A 107 -1.98 5.78 0.19
CA LEU A 107 -2.33 7.11 0.73
C LEU A 107 -1.43 7.50 1.90
N VAL A 108 -1.17 6.57 2.80
CA VAL A 108 -0.29 6.79 3.94
C VAL A 108 1.14 7.14 3.48
N LEU A 109 1.70 6.41 2.51
CA LEU A 109 3.02 6.69 1.95
C LEU A 109 3.08 8.07 1.26
N GLU A 110 2.04 8.42 0.51
CA GLU A 110 1.94 9.74 -0.14
C GLU A 110 1.86 10.87 0.89
N CYS A 111 1.05 10.71 1.95
CA CYS A 111 0.99 11.68 3.05
C CYS A 111 2.32 11.81 3.80
N THR A 112 2.98 10.70 4.12
CA THR A 112 4.29 10.72 4.80
C THR A 112 5.34 11.43 3.96
N LYS A 113 5.37 11.16 2.65
CA LYS A 113 6.27 11.85 1.73
C LYS A 113 6.00 13.35 1.71
N ALA A 114 4.75 13.77 1.58
CA ALA A 114 4.38 15.18 1.58
C ALA A 114 4.80 15.90 2.87
N LEU A 115 4.57 15.27 4.03
CA LEU A 115 5.01 15.81 5.33
C LEU A 115 6.53 15.96 5.41
N THR A 116 7.27 14.94 4.97
CA THR A 116 8.75 14.97 4.97
C THR A 116 9.29 16.05 4.03
N ASP A 117 8.71 16.19 2.84
CA ASP A 117 9.12 17.22 1.88
C ASP A 117 8.81 18.62 2.42
N TYR A 118 7.68 18.79 3.12
CA TYR A 118 7.32 20.05 3.76
C TYR A 118 8.26 20.38 4.95
N GLU A 119 8.59 19.40 5.77
CA GLU A 119 9.59 19.57 6.86
C GLU A 119 10.95 20.03 6.30
N ARG A 120 11.41 19.44 5.20
CA ARG A 120 12.65 19.86 4.52
C ARG A 120 12.57 21.31 4.03
N LEU A 121 11.44 21.70 3.46
CA LEU A 121 11.22 23.09 3.01
C LEU A 121 11.27 24.08 4.17
N LEU A 122 10.59 23.77 5.28
CA LEU A 122 10.60 24.61 6.48
C LEU A 122 12.01 24.74 7.09
N ASN A 123 12.75 23.64 7.15
CA ASN A 123 14.15 23.66 7.62
C ASN A 123 15.05 24.49 6.70
N HIS A 124 14.84 24.41 5.39
CA HIS A 124 15.52 25.27 4.43
C HIS A 124 15.18 26.75 4.67
N TRP A 125 13.92 27.10 4.84
CA TRP A 125 13.49 28.48 5.14
C TRP A 125 14.07 29.00 6.45
N LYS A 126 14.06 28.18 7.49
CA LYS A 126 14.66 28.52 8.78
C LYS A 126 16.16 28.87 8.66
N ALA A 127 16.88 28.16 7.80
CA ALA A 127 18.31 28.40 7.58
C ALA A 127 18.58 29.60 6.65
N ALA A 128 17.85 29.66 5.51
CA ALA A 128 18.10 30.63 4.45
C ALA A 128 17.59 32.04 4.75
N TYR A 129 16.56 32.17 5.59
CA TYR A 129 15.88 33.43 5.90
C TYR A 129 16.05 33.84 7.39
N ALA A 130 17.00 33.24 8.10
CA ALA A 130 17.32 33.66 9.46
C ALA A 130 17.75 35.11 9.49
N PRO A 131 17.27 35.91 10.47
CA PRO A 131 17.69 37.30 10.61
C PRO A 131 19.18 37.40 10.86
N ALA A 132 19.83 38.43 10.31
CA ALA A 132 21.27 38.64 10.44
C ALA A 132 21.67 38.98 11.88
N ASP A 133 20.78 39.61 12.63
CA ASP A 133 20.94 39.92 14.05
C ASP A 133 19.57 39.92 14.76
N MET A 134 19.58 40.04 16.11
CA MET A 134 18.37 39.99 16.95
C MET A 134 17.40 41.17 16.72
N ASN A 135 17.85 42.27 16.13
CA ASN A 135 17.03 43.46 15.89
C ASN A 135 16.55 43.54 14.42
N ALA A 136 17.05 42.67 13.54
CA ALA A 136 16.64 42.63 12.15
C ALA A 136 15.15 42.17 12.02
N PRO A 137 14.38 42.73 11.07
CA PRO A 137 13.02 42.28 10.83
C PRO A 137 13.02 40.84 10.36
N TRP A 138 12.08 40.04 10.87
CA TRP A 138 11.93 38.64 10.48
C TRP A 138 11.29 38.50 9.10
N ASP A 139 11.89 37.71 8.24
CA ASP A 139 11.23 37.27 7.01
C ASP A 139 10.04 36.39 7.37
N GLY A 140 8.91 36.57 6.63
CA GLY A 140 7.69 35.78 6.89
C GLY A 140 7.89 34.27 6.82
N ARG A 141 8.78 33.79 5.95
CA ARG A 141 9.13 32.37 5.79
C ARG A 141 9.90 31.83 7.00
N PHE A 142 10.80 32.65 7.59
CA PHE A 142 11.49 32.29 8.83
C PHE A 142 10.47 32.14 9.97
N ALA A 143 9.59 33.15 10.12
CA ALA A 143 8.55 33.12 11.15
C ALA A 143 7.62 31.90 10.99
N GLN A 144 7.17 31.61 9.76
CA GLN A 144 6.36 30.42 9.46
C GLN A 144 7.09 29.13 9.81
N ALA A 145 8.37 29.00 9.42
CA ALA A 145 9.17 27.83 9.72
C ALA A 145 9.31 27.59 11.24
N LEU A 146 9.53 28.62 12.03
CA LEU A 146 9.60 28.50 13.50
C LEU A 146 8.25 28.07 14.10
N HIS A 147 7.16 28.57 13.56
CA HIS A 147 5.81 28.25 14.04
C HIS A 147 5.39 26.81 13.72
N GLU A 148 5.68 26.31 12.50
CA GLU A 148 5.13 25.05 12.01
C GLU A 148 6.06 23.84 12.25
N LEU A 149 7.39 24.02 12.27
CA LEU A 149 8.35 22.93 12.46
C LEU A 149 8.06 22.02 13.67
N PRO A 150 7.67 22.53 14.86
CA PRO A 150 7.40 21.66 16.01
C PRO A 150 6.24 20.69 15.75
N ALA A 151 5.17 21.16 15.12
CA ALA A 151 4.00 20.34 14.81
C ALA A 151 4.29 19.33 13.68
N ILE A 152 4.97 19.77 12.62
CA ILE A 152 5.34 18.90 11.49
C ILE A 152 6.35 17.85 11.91
N GLY A 153 7.40 18.22 12.66
CA GLY A 153 8.40 17.26 13.17
C GLY A 153 7.78 16.20 14.08
N HIS A 154 6.80 16.58 14.92
CA HIS A 154 6.04 15.62 15.72
C HIS A 154 5.21 14.69 14.81
N ALA A 155 4.51 15.23 13.81
CA ALA A 155 3.71 14.45 12.87
C ALA A 155 4.56 13.44 12.08
N VAL A 156 5.73 13.88 11.57
CA VAL A 156 6.68 13.00 10.85
C VAL A 156 7.19 11.90 11.77
N SER A 157 7.60 12.21 12.99
CA SER A 157 8.06 11.21 13.96
C SER A 157 6.97 10.21 14.31
N TYR A 158 5.73 10.68 14.48
CA TYR A 158 4.59 9.80 14.79
C TYR A 158 4.25 8.87 13.62
N THR A 159 4.30 9.35 12.38
CA THR A 159 4.07 8.51 11.20
C THR A 159 5.14 7.42 11.05
N HIS A 160 6.41 7.69 11.36
CA HIS A 160 7.47 6.68 11.34
C HIS A 160 7.29 5.58 12.41
N LEU A 161 6.66 5.90 13.56
CA LEU A 161 6.44 4.95 14.65
C LEU A 161 5.16 4.13 14.51
N THR A 162 4.13 4.68 13.84
CA THR A 162 2.79 4.09 13.79
C THR A 162 2.40 3.53 12.44
N LEU A 163 3.20 3.77 11.40
CA LEU A 163 2.92 3.26 10.06
C LEU A 163 3.19 1.77 9.96
N PRO A 164 2.21 1.03 9.42
CA PRO A 164 2.33 -0.39 9.15
C PRO A 164 3.33 -0.70 8.06
#